data_14d94206b4c743a138e0f709c930a97e
#
_entry.id   14d94206b4c743a138e0f709c930a97e
#
_cell.length_a   1.000
_cell.length_b   1.000
_cell.length_c   1.000
_cell.angle_alpha   90.00
_cell.angle_beta   90.00
_cell.angle_gamma   90.00
#
_symmetry.space_group_name_H-M   'P 1'
#
loop_
_entity.id
_entity.type
_entity.pdbx_description
1 polymer ?
#
loop_
_entity_poly.entity_id
_entity_poly.type
_entity_poly.pdbx_seq_one_letter_code
_entity_poly.pdbx_strand_id
1 'polypeptide(L)'
;MARVLRGDIRWAGLSPARGREQGGRRPVLILSHDVFNGRSGTVIALALTSQPQRAGFPLTLELRSKGLPKRSWVKISQVRTLAIERIGRRMARSTPEEIAQVLEGLNEILGA
;
A
#
# COMPACT_ATOMS: atom_id res chain seq x y z
N MET A 1 -7.38 14.57 -13.91
CA MET A 1 -6.56 13.87 -12.92
C MET A 1 -6.46 12.39 -13.26
N ALA A 2 -5.26 11.84 -13.22
CA ALA A 2 -5.08 10.42 -13.49
C ALA A 2 -5.82 9.58 -12.44
N ARG A 3 -6.45 8.50 -12.88
CA ARG A 3 -7.18 7.61 -11.98
C ARG A 3 -6.20 6.88 -11.07
N VAL A 4 -6.61 6.73 -9.82
CA VAL A 4 -5.86 5.90 -8.86
C VAL A 4 -6.39 4.47 -8.96
N LEU A 5 -5.54 3.55 -9.36
CA LEU A 5 -5.92 2.19 -9.69
C LEU A 5 -5.37 1.20 -8.66
N ARG A 6 -6.12 0.12 -8.42
CA ARG A 6 -5.62 -1.00 -7.63
C ARG A 6 -4.29 -1.49 -8.21
N GLY A 7 -3.32 -1.69 -7.33
CA GLY A 7 -1.99 -2.13 -7.72
C GLY A 7 -1.01 -0.99 -7.98
N ASP A 8 -1.49 0.24 -8.07
CA ASP A 8 -0.58 1.39 -8.17
C ASP A 8 0.25 1.49 -6.90
N ILE A 9 1.53 1.81 -7.06
CA ILE A 9 2.39 2.21 -5.95
C ILE A 9 2.64 3.70 -6.13
N ARG A 10 2.17 4.49 -5.17
CA ARG A 10 2.14 5.95 -5.29
C ARG A 10 2.67 6.60 -4.02
N TRP A 11 3.23 7.79 -4.17
CA TRP A 11 3.56 8.61 -3.02
C TRP A 11 2.30 9.04 -2.30
N ALA A 12 2.35 9.10 -0.98
CA ALA A 12 1.22 9.58 -0.18
C ALA A 12 1.71 10.24 1.10
N GLY A 13 0.97 11.22 1.58
CA GLY A 13 1.17 11.83 2.89
C GLY A 13 0.45 11.01 3.96
N LEU A 14 1.19 10.48 4.90
CA LEU A 14 0.67 9.64 5.98
C LEU A 14 0.61 10.32 7.34
N SER A 15 1.04 11.56 7.42
CA SER A 15 0.99 12.31 8.67
C SER A 15 -0.44 12.82 8.95
N PRO A 16 -0.85 12.94 10.20
CA PRO A 16 -0.08 12.54 11.39
C PRO A 16 -0.11 11.03 11.62
N ALA A 17 0.96 10.51 12.22
CA ALA A 17 1.06 9.13 12.62
C ALA A 17 1.18 9.05 14.15
N ARG A 18 0.78 7.91 14.72
CA ARG A 18 0.82 7.69 16.17
C ARG A 18 1.44 6.33 16.49
N GLY A 19 2.30 6.29 17.49
CA GLY A 19 2.92 5.06 17.94
C GLY A 19 3.72 4.39 16.84
N ARG A 20 3.35 3.16 16.51
CA ARG A 20 4.06 2.34 15.52
C ARG A 20 3.55 2.53 14.11
N GLU A 21 2.62 3.47 13.89
CA GLU A 21 2.13 3.76 12.56
C GLU A 21 3.21 4.39 11.69
N GLN A 22 3.20 4.06 10.40
CA GLN A 22 4.05 4.73 9.43
C GLN A 22 3.55 6.16 9.23
N GLY A 23 4.46 7.12 9.27
CA GLY A 23 4.14 8.53 9.06
C GLY A 23 4.98 9.14 7.96
N GLY A 24 4.77 10.43 7.71
CA GLY A 24 5.49 11.20 6.72
C GLY A 24 5.04 10.89 5.30
N ARG A 25 5.83 11.33 4.32
CA ARG A 25 5.58 11.05 2.90
C ARG A 25 6.23 9.72 2.54
N ARG A 26 5.43 8.76 2.10
CA ARG A 26 5.91 7.40 1.81
C ARG A 26 5.21 6.81 0.61
N PRO A 27 5.83 5.81 -0.03
CA PRO A 27 5.12 5.00 -1.00
C PRO A 27 4.02 4.19 -0.31
N VAL A 28 2.90 4.05 -1.00
CA VAL A 28 1.79 3.19 -0.57
C VAL A 28 1.35 2.32 -1.74
N LEU A 29 0.89 1.13 -1.43
CA LEU A 29 0.27 0.24 -2.40
C LEU A 29 -1.24 0.44 -2.34
N ILE A 30 -1.85 0.78 -3.46
CA ILE A 30 -3.30 0.97 -3.55
C ILE A 30 -3.96 -0.41 -3.62
N LEU A 31 -4.76 -0.72 -2.63
CA LEU A 31 -5.41 -2.03 -2.52
C LEU A 31 -6.86 -2.01 -2.96
N SER A 32 -7.54 -0.89 -2.78
CA SER A 32 -8.96 -0.78 -3.08
C SER A 32 -9.24 -0.75 -4.59
N HIS A 33 -10.39 -1.30 -4.95
CA HIS A 33 -10.80 -1.42 -6.35
C HIS A 33 -11.05 -0.06 -6.98
N ASP A 34 -10.83 0.01 -8.28
CA ASP A 34 -10.91 1.24 -9.06
C ASP A 34 -12.27 1.94 -8.95
N VAL A 35 -13.35 1.17 -8.96
CA VAL A 35 -14.71 1.71 -8.84
C VAL A 35 -14.92 2.37 -7.47
N PHE A 36 -14.45 1.71 -6.42
CA PHE A 36 -14.49 2.28 -5.07
C PHE A 36 -13.71 3.59 -5.02
N ASN A 37 -12.48 3.60 -5.55
CA ASN A 37 -11.62 4.77 -5.54
C ASN A 37 -12.27 5.97 -6.23
N GLY A 38 -12.95 5.71 -7.35
CA GLY A 38 -13.59 6.77 -8.12
C GLY A 38 -14.85 7.33 -7.47
N ARG A 39 -15.48 6.56 -6.59
CA ARG A 39 -16.78 6.97 -6.01
C ARG A 39 -16.66 7.51 -4.59
N SER A 40 -15.71 7.00 -3.81
CA SER A 40 -15.64 7.32 -2.38
C SER A 40 -14.84 8.57 -2.06
N GLY A 41 -13.99 9.02 -2.96
CA GLY A 41 -13.05 10.11 -2.66
C GLY A 41 -11.92 9.67 -1.73
N THR A 42 -11.83 8.39 -1.44
CA THR A 42 -10.78 7.79 -0.60
C THR A 42 -10.22 6.54 -1.28
N VAL A 43 -9.09 6.09 -0.78
CA VAL A 43 -8.50 4.81 -1.19
C VAL A 43 -8.13 4.02 0.06
N ILE A 44 -8.13 2.71 -0.07
CA ILE A 44 -7.58 1.82 0.95
C ILE A 44 -6.19 1.42 0.48
N ALA A 45 -5.20 1.67 1.32
CA ALA A 45 -3.81 1.51 0.93
C ALA A 45 -2.97 0.92 2.06
N LEU A 46 -1.81 0.41 1.70
CA LEU A 46 -0.86 -0.18 2.62
C LEU A 46 0.48 0.55 2.48
N ALA A 47 1.05 0.96 3.61
CA ALA A 47 2.34 1.64 3.59
C ALA A 47 3.46 0.69 3.20
N LEU A 48 4.42 1.20 2.44
CA LEU A 48 5.66 0.51 2.14
C LEU A 48 6.77 1.04 3.02
N THR A 49 7.79 0.20 3.25
CA THR A 49 9.02 0.59 3.92
C THR A 49 10.22 0.03 3.16
N SER A 50 11.31 0.76 3.14
CA SER A 50 12.57 0.28 2.59
C SER A 50 13.46 -0.38 3.65
N GLN A 51 13.02 -0.41 4.90
CA GLN A 51 13.72 -1.09 5.98
C GLN A 51 13.45 -2.58 5.93
N PRO A 52 14.49 -3.44 5.91
CA PRO A 52 14.28 -4.88 5.93
C PRO A 52 13.38 -5.31 7.09
N GLN A 53 12.46 -6.21 6.80
CA GLN A 53 11.48 -6.66 7.78
C GLN A 53 11.82 -8.06 8.24
N ARG A 54 11.85 -8.26 9.57
CA ARG A 54 12.07 -9.59 10.17
C ARG A 54 10.82 -10.43 10.13
N ALA A 55 9.68 -9.79 10.37
CA ALA A 55 8.39 -10.47 10.27
C ALA A 55 8.12 -10.70 8.79
N GLY A 56 7.93 -11.96 8.42
CA GLY A 56 7.57 -12.30 7.06
C GLY A 56 6.06 -12.32 6.88
N PHE A 57 5.64 -12.99 5.81
CA PHE A 57 4.23 -13.21 5.52
C PHE A 57 3.53 -13.91 6.71
N PRO A 58 2.31 -13.51 7.14
CA PRO A 58 1.42 -12.56 6.44
C PRO A 58 1.57 -11.10 6.86
N LEU A 59 2.50 -10.75 7.73
CA LEU A 59 2.63 -9.38 8.23
C LEU A 59 3.28 -8.45 7.23
N THR A 60 4.23 -8.96 6.46
CA THR A 60 4.93 -8.20 5.44
C THR A 60 5.14 -9.04 4.18
N LEU A 61 5.35 -8.37 3.06
CA LEU A 61 5.70 -9.00 1.80
C LEU A 61 6.69 -8.12 1.07
N GLU A 62 7.81 -8.68 0.65
CA GLU A 62 8.74 -7.94 -0.19
C GLU A 62 8.18 -7.83 -1.60
N LEU A 63 8.09 -6.61 -2.12
CA LEU A 63 7.64 -6.36 -3.48
C LEU A 63 8.82 -6.39 -4.45
N ARG A 64 8.60 -6.98 -5.61
CA ARG A 64 9.60 -7.11 -6.65
C ARG A 64 9.23 -6.34 -7.91
N SER A 65 8.32 -5.38 -7.77
CA SER A 65 7.85 -4.57 -8.88
C SER A 65 8.96 -3.72 -9.47
N LYS A 66 8.97 -3.60 -10.78
CA LYS A 66 9.88 -2.69 -11.47
C LYS A 66 9.49 -1.25 -11.16
N GLY A 67 10.49 -0.37 -11.10
CA GLY A 67 10.26 1.05 -10.86
C GLY A 67 10.41 1.46 -9.40
N LEU A 68 10.57 0.50 -8.48
CA LEU A 68 10.88 0.84 -7.10
C LEU A 68 12.35 1.21 -6.98
N PRO A 69 12.67 2.39 -6.41
CA PRO A 69 14.06 2.84 -6.31
C PRO A 69 14.88 2.04 -5.31
N LYS A 70 14.22 1.33 -4.38
CA LYS A 70 14.87 0.55 -3.34
C LYS A 70 14.08 -0.72 -3.10
N ARG A 71 14.75 -1.74 -2.52
CA ARG A 71 14.03 -2.89 -1.99
C ARG A 71 12.96 -2.39 -1.04
N SER A 72 11.75 -2.89 -1.17
CA SER A 72 10.61 -2.39 -0.40
C SER A 72 9.74 -3.55 0.06
N TRP A 73 9.18 -3.39 1.24
CA TRP A 73 8.24 -4.34 1.84
C TRP A 73 6.93 -3.64 2.08
N VAL A 74 5.83 -4.28 1.72
CA VAL A 74 4.51 -3.80 2.12
C VAL A 74 4.20 -4.31 3.52
N LYS A 75 3.71 -3.41 4.37
CA LYS A 75 3.29 -3.76 5.74
C LYS A 75 1.81 -4.07 5.72
N ILE A 76 1.48 -5.34 5.57
CA ILE A 76 0.11 -5.80 5.32
C ILE A 76 -0.84 -5.43 6.46
N SER A 77 -0.33 -5.40 7.70
CA SER A 77 -1.15 -5.02 8.86
C SER A 77 -1.42 -3.52 8.95
N GLN A 78 -0.74 -2.69 8.16
CA GLN A 78 -0.86 -1.23 8.23
C GLN A 78 -1.86 -0.71 7.18
N VAL A 79 -3.06 -1.26 7.21
CA VAL A 79 -4.15 -0.85 6.31
C VAL A 79 -4.63 0.55 6.70
N ARG A 80 -4.73 1.44 5.72
CA ARG A 80 -5.19 2.80 5.94
C ARG A 80 -6.19 3.22 4.90
N THR A 81 -7.15 4.02 5.32
CA THR A 81 -8.01 4.77 4.40
C THR A 81 -7.43 6.17 4.27
N LEU A 82 -7.15 6.57 3.04
CA LEU A 82 -6.53 7.86 2.76
C LEU A 82 -7.43 8.66 1.83
N ALA A 83 -7.58 9.96 2.13
CA ALA A 83 -8.24 10.88 1.21
C ALA A 83 -7.47 10.91 -0.12
N ILE A 84 -8.19 10.96 -1.23
CA ILE A 84 -7.59 10.96 -2.57
C ILE A 84 -6.59 12.12 -2.74
N GLU A 85 -6.81 13.23 -2.06
CA GLU A 85 -5.95 14.41 -2.11
C GLU A 85 -4.56 14.15 -1.52
N ARG A 86 -4.42 13.10 -0.71
CA ARG A 86 -3.12 12.70 -0.14
C ARG A 86 -2.29 11.87 -1.08
N ILE A 87 -2.88 11.41 -2.19
CA ILE A 87 -2.23 10.50 -3.12
C ILE A 87 -1.51 11.29 -4.18
N GLY A 88 -0.22 11.07 -4.27
CA GLY A 88 0.62 11.72 -5.26
C GLY A 88 0.85 10.85 -6.49
N ARG A 89 1.95 11.11 -7.16
CA ARG A 89 2.29 10.50 -8.43
C ARG A 89 2.56 8.99 -8.27
N ARG A 90 2.19 8.24 -9.32
CA ARG A 90 2.54 6.82 -9.40
C ARG A 90 4.03 6.66 -9.66
N MET A 91 4.68 5.78 -8.90
CA MET A 91 6.08 5.47 -9.07
C MET A 91 6.33 4.07 -9.62
N ALA A 92 5.37 3.16 -9.44
CA ALA A 92 5.49 1.78 -9.88
C ALA A 92 4.10 1.15 -9.91
N ARG A 93 4.04 -0.10 -10.31
CA ARG A 93 2.81 -0.90 -10.30
C ARG A 93 3.14 -2.30 -9.85
N SER A 94 2.41 -2.80 -8.87
CA SER A 94 2.58 -4.17 -8.41
C SER A 94 1.98 -5.15 -9.42
N THR A 95 2.44 -6.39 -9.35
CA THR A 95 1.90 -7.45 -10.20
C THR A 95 0.59 -7.97 -9.62
N PRO A 96 -0.27 -8.59 -10.45
CA PRO A 96 -1.47 -9.26 -9.95
C PRO A 96 -1.17 -10.32 -8.89
N GLU A 97 -0.04 -11.02 -9.02
CA GLU A 97 0.41 -12.03 -8.06
C GLU A 97 0.73 -11.41 -6.71
N GLU A 98 1.38 -10.26 -6.71
CA GLU A 98 1.68 -9.55 -5.46
C GLU A 98 0.39 -9.08 -4.78
N ILE A 99 -0.57 -8.58 -5.55
CA ILE A 99 -1.87 -8.18 -5.00
C ILE A 99 -2.58 -9.40 -4.38
N ALA A 100 -2.57 -10.55 -5.06
CA ALA A 100 -3.18 -11.77 -4.54
C ALA A 100 -2.53 -12.19 -3.22
N GLN A 101 -1.21 -12.13 -3.14
CA GLN A 101 -0.49 -12.47 -1.91
C GLN A 101 -0.80 -11.49 -0.77
N VAL A 102 -0.91 -10.20 -1.06
CA VAL A 102 -1.27 -9.19 -0.07
C VAL A 102 -2.67 -9.46 0.47
N LEU A 103 -3.63 -9.75 -0.40
CA LEU A 103 -5.00 -10.07 0.01
C LEU A 103 -5.05 -11.33 0.87
N GLU A 104 -4.28 -12.35 0.51
CA GLU A 104 -4.18 -13.57 1.31
C GLU A 104 -3.64 -13.27 2.70
N GLY A 105 -2.57 -12.48 2.78
CA GLY A 105 -2.00 -12.07 4.06
C GLY A 105 -2.98 -11.28 4.91
N LEU A 106 -3.71 -10.36 4.30
CA LEU A 106 -4.70 -9.57 5.00
C LEU A 106 -5.83 -10.46 5.54
N ASN A 107 -6.29 -11.42 4.75
CA ASN A 107 -7.31 -12.38 5.18
C ASN A 107 -6.84 -13.18 6.40
N GLU A 108 -5.57 -13.60 6.43
CA GLU A 108 -5.02 -14.30 7.58
C GLU A 108 -4.99 -13.40 8.82
N ILE A 109 -4.58 -12.16 8.66
CA ILE A 109 -4.53 -11.19 9.76
C ILE A 109 -5.93 -10.94 10.33
N LEU A 110 -6.92 -10.83 9.46
CA LEU A 110 -8.30 -10.56 9.87
C LEU A 110 -9.03 -11.82 10.35
N GLY A 111 -8.49 -12.98 10.14
CA GLY A 111 -9.13 -14.23 10.50
C GLY A 111 -10.29 -14.61 9.58
N ALA A 112 -10.25 -14.10 8.37
CA ALA A 112 -11.32 -14.34 7.39
C ALA A 112 -11.07 -15.60 6.58
#